data_4d020e07915466437aa49ee6d3edff58
#
_entry.id   4d020e07915466437aa49ee6d3edff58
#
_cell.length_a   1.000
_cell.length_b   1.000
_cell.length_c   1.000
_cell.angle_alpha   90.00
_cell.angle_beta   90.00
_cell.angle_gamma   90.00
#
_symmetry.space_group_name_H-M   'P 1'
#
loop_
_entity.id
_entity.type
_entity.pdbx_description
1 polymer ?
#
loop_
_entity_poly.entity_id
_entity_poly.type
_entity_poly.pdbx_seq_one_letter_code
_entity_poly.pdbx_strand_id
1 'polypeptide(L)'
;MKYALRFFQESQIKEAVDELIIRYTHKTVKLIDFVSNQPDNKRIVIDVCSCTTTDLEDSLNIFIAAKEKHKNIAILLSQYQKDILITLEEHMINFFFQEGVDTWDKLTFQMGCGVSDVYITNEFAFNIKLISQICHDKNIKVRIFPNVAQTSSKMKGNLNSFKFFFVRPEDIDLYEDFVDICEFFGPIAKQDILYKIYKDKTWKDQLSYLILGMDKEIDGNTIPPGWAERRLTCNKKCSYTGHCKICDYVLDLGAAMQENGYKFEDKEIDNEHTIIKGIMQTDDSSINEGFV
;
A
#
# COMPACT_ATOMS: atom_id res chain seq x y z
N MET A 1 -10.99 6.53 6.52
CA MET A 1 -10.04 5.72 5.71
C MET A 1 -10.73 4.47 5.19
N LYS A 2 -10.43 4.07 3.95
CA LYS A 2 -10.99 2.89 3.28
C LYS A 2 -9.93 1.81 3.13
N TYR A 3 -10.37 0.57 2.98
CA TYR A 3 -9.47 -0.56 2.77
C TYR A 3 -9.67 -1.14 1.37
N ALA A 4 -8.54 -1.36 0.66
CA ALA A 4 -8.49 -2.03 -0.62
C ALA A 4 -7.96 -3.45 -0.46
N LEU A 5 -8.55 -4.37 -1.20
CA LEU A 5 -8.16 -5.78 -1.25
C LEU A 5 -7.84 -6.16 -2.70
N ARG A 6 -6.66 -6.74 -2.93
CA ARG A 6 -6.43 -7.46 -4.19
C ARG A 6 -7.31 -8.71 -4.19
N PHE A 7 -8.26 -8.72 -5.12
CA PHE A 7 -9.31 -9.73 -5.14
C PHE A 7 -8.74 -11.12 -5.39
N PHE A 8 -9.14 -12.02 -4.52
CA PHE A 8 -8.93 -13.44 -4.65
C PHE A 8 -10.29 -14.14 -4.49
N GLN A 9 -10.61 -15.10 -5.36
CA GLN A 9 -11.94 -15.69 -5.42
C GLN A 9 -12.42 -16.30 -4.11
N GLU A 10 -11.48 -16.78 -3.29
CA GLU A 10 -11.74 -17.42 -1.99
C GLU A 10 -11.72 -16.46 -0.81
N SER A 11 -11.44 -15.17 -1.04
CA SER A 11 -11.38 -14.20 0.05
C SER A 11 -12.70 -14.11 0.81
N GLN A 12 -12.63 -14.28 2.13
CA GLN A 12 -13.78 -14.21 3.04
C GLN A 12 -14.18 -12.78 3.39
N ILE A 13 -13.29 -11.80 3.13
CA ILE A 13 -13.51 -10.39 3.50
C ILE A 13 -13.94 -9.50 2.33
N LYS A 14 -14.11 -10.06 1.12
CA LYS A 14 -14.45 -9.28 -0.08
C LYS A 14 -15.65 -8.36 0.10
N GLU A 15 -16.60 -8.74 0.92
CA GLU A 15 -17.78 -7.92 1.22
C GLU A 15 -17.50 -6.80 2.22
N ALA A 16 -16.49 -6.97 3.06
CA ALA A 16 -16.16 -6.03 4.14
C ALA A 16 -15.25 -4.87 3.70
N VAL A 17 -14.58 -5.00 2.56
CA VAL A 17 -13.66 -3.97 2.04
C VAL A 17 -14.40 -2.98 1.15
N ASP A 18 -13.88 -1.76 1.06
CA ASP A 18 -14.47 -0.69 0.25
C ASP A 18 -14.08 -0.77 -1.23
N GLU A 19 -12.94 -1.40 -1.52
CA GLU A 19 -12.37 -1.47 -2.86
C GLU A 19 -11.83 -2.87 -3.15
N LEU A 20 -12.12 -3.36 -4.35
CA LEU A 20 -11.56 -4.60 -4.89
C LEU A 20 -10.62 -4.29 -6.05
N ILE A 21 -9.40 -4.79 -5.98
CA ILE A 21 -8.41 -4.69 -7.06
C ILE A 21 -8.35 -6.03 -7.78
N ILE A 22 -8.73 -6.05 -9.04
CA ILE A 22 -8.84 -7.26 -9.86
C ILE A 22 -7.71 -7.26 -10.88
N ARG A 23 -6.88 -8.26 -10.86
CA ARG A 23 -5.86 -8.41 -11.90
C ARG A 23 -6.51 -8.81 -13.22
N TYR A 24 -6.31 -7.99 -14.24
CA TYR A 24 -6.78 -8.26 -15.57
C TYR A 24 -5.73 -9.03 -16.38
N THR A 25 -6.20 -10.03 -17.11
CA THR A 25 -5.43 -10.73 -18.13
C THR A 25 -6.35 -10.94 -19.33
N HIS A 26 -5.81 -11.08 -20.55
CA HIS A 26 -6.64 -11.35 -21.75
C HIS A 26 -7.61 -12.54 -21.63
N LYS A 27 -7.35 -13.44 -20.68
CA LYS A 27 -8.22 -14.58 -20.41
C LYS A 27 -9.41 -14.24 -19.50
N THR A 28 -9.53 -12.99 -19.02
CA THR A 28 -10.59 -12.59 -18.10
C THR A 28 -11.89 -12.29 -18.83
N VAL A 29 -12.42 -13.27 -19.54
CA VAL A 29 -13.66 -13.16 -20.34
C VAL A 29 -14.88 -12.79 -19.49
N LYS A 30 -14.81 -12.95 -18.16
CA LYS A 30 -15.93 -12.72 -17.23
C LYS A 30 -15.81 -11.40 -16.45
N LEU A 31 -14.93 -10.47 -16.85
CA LEU A 31 -14.75 -9.21 -16.12
C LEU A 31 -16.07 -8.42 -16.03
N ILE A 32 -16.77 -8.29 -17.15
CA ILE A 32 -18.03 -7.53 -17.22
C ILE A 32 -19.08 -8.16 -16.31
N ASP A 33 -19.23 -9.48 -16.34
CA ASP A 33 -20.16 -10.19 -15.48
C ASP A 33 -19.81 -10.03 -14.00
N PHE A 34 -18.52 -10.15 -13.67
CA PHE A 34 -18.06 -9.95 -12.31
C PHE A 34 -18.39 -8.55 -11.81
N VAL A 35 -18.04 -7.53 -12.58
CA VAL A 35 -18.24 -6.12 -12.25
C VAL A 35 -19.74 -5.80 -12.09
N SER A 36 -20.59 -6.35 -12.97
CA SER A 36 -22.03 -6.15 -12.93
C SER A 36 -22.71 -6.69 -11.66
N ASN A 37 -22.07 -7.66 -11.01
CA ASN A 37 -22.58 -8.28 -9.79
C ASN A 37 -22.06 -7.63 -8.50
N GLN A 38 -21.23 -6.56 -8.61
CA GLN A 38 -20.73 -5.87 -7.42
C GLN A 38 -21.70 -4.77 -6.97
N PRO A 39 -21.78 -4.50 -5.66
CA PRO A 39 -22.57 -3.38 -5.14
C PRO A 39 -22.08 -2.03 -5.68
N ASP A 40 -22.98 -1.10 -6.01
CA ASP A 40 -22.67 0.20 -6.59
C ASP A 40 -21.75 1.07 -5.72
N ASN A 41 -21.79 0.89 -4.41
CA ASN A 41 -20.93 1.62 -3.45
C ASN A 41 -19.50 1.09 -3.38
N LYS A 42 -19.24 -0.09 -3.93
CA LYS A 42 -17.91 -0.69 -3.95
C LYS A 42 -17.11 -0.13 -5.14
N ARG A 43 -15.86 0.23 -4.91
CA ARG A 43 -14.96 0.60 -5.99
C ARG A 43 -14.28 -0.62 -6.57
N ILE A 44 -14.24 -0.71 -7.89
CA ILE A 44 -13.53 -1.78 -8.61
C ILE A 44 -12.33 -1.17 -9.32
N VAL A 45 -11.15 -1.66 -9.00
CA VAL A 45 -9.91 -1.30 -9.68
C VAL A 45 -9.49 -2.46 -10.57
N ILE A 46 -9.32 -2.20 -11.85
CA ILE A 46 -8.82 -3.18 -12.81
C ILE A 46 -7.30 -2.99 -12.92
N ASP A 47 -6.55 -3.93 -12.38
CA ASP A 47 -5.09 -3.95 -12.41
C ASP A 47 -4.60 -4.53 -13.73
N VAL A 48 -4.09 -3.66 -14.61
CA VAL A 48 -3.57 -4.01 -15.93
C VAL A 48 -2.05 -3.93 -16.03
N CYS A 49 -1.36 -3.86 -14.89
CA CYS A 49 0.08 -3.65 -14.83
C CYS A 49 0.92 -4.75 -15.51
N SER A 50 0.34 -5.93 -15.69
CA SER A 50 0.99 -7.04 -16.42
C SER A 50 0.66 -7.09 -17.92
N CYS A 51 -0.20 -6.19 -18.43
CA CYS A 51 -0.58 -6.13 -19.82
C CYS A 51 0.47 -5.38 -20.66
N THR A 52 0.68 -5.82 -21.90
CA THR A 52 1.46 -5.05 -22.89
C THR A 52 0.62 -3.87 -23.39
N THR A 53 1.25 -2.92 -24.09
CA THR A 53 0.54 -1.78 -24.70
C THR A 53 -0.55 -2.26 -25.67
N THR A 54 -0.23 -3.21 -26.53
CA THR A 54 -1.20 -3.80 -27.48
C THR A 54 -2.37 -4.45 -26.76
N ASP A 55 -2.08 -5.19 -25.68
CA ASP A 55 -3.13 -5.81 -24.84
C ASP A 55 -4.08 -4.77 -24.25
N LEU A 56 -3.54 -3.62 -23.83
CA LEU A 56 -4.34 -2.53 -23.27
C LEU A 56 -5.23 -1.89 -24.32
N GLU A 57 -4.69 -1.60 -25.52
CA GLU A 57 -5.44 -1.04 -26.64
C GLU A 57 -6.61 -1.95 -27.02
N ASP A 58 -6.37 -3.25 -27.14
CA ASP A 58 -7.37 -4.26 -27.46
C ASP A 58 -8.45 -4.37 -26.36
N SER A 59 -8.09 -4.05 -25.12
CA SER A 59 -8.98 -4.18 -23.96
C SER A 59 -9.80 -2.93 -23.62
N LEU A 60 -9.54 -1.78 -24.26
CA LEU A 60 -10.23 -0.53 -23.96
C LEU A 60 -11.75 -0.66 -24.06
N ASN A 61 -12.27 -1.33 -25.08
CA ASN A 61 -13.70 -1.56 -25.23
C ASN A 61 -14.30 -2.36 -24.08
N ILE A 62 -13.53 -3.29 -23.49
CA ILE A 62 -13.95 -4.08 -22.34
C ILE A 62 -14.04 -3.19 -21.10
N PHE A 63 -13.09 -2.26 -20.92
CA PHE A 63 -13.11 -1.33 -19.78
C PHE A 63 -14.27 -0.32 -19.89
N ILE A 64 -14.55 0.16 -21.10
CA ILE A 64 -15.69 1.03 -21.39
C ILE A 64 -17.00 0.31 -21.06
N ALA A 65 -17.18 -0.92 -21.57
CA ALA A 65 -18.35 -1.74 -21.27
C ALA A 65 -18.49 -2.05 -19.76
N ALA A 66 -17.38 -2.31 -19.07
CA ALA A 66 -17.39 -2.49 -17.62
C ALA A 66 -17.82 -1.20 -16.89
N LYS A 67 -17.38 -0.02 -17.35
CA LYS A 67 -17.78 1.29 -16.80
C LYS A 67 -19.27 1.55 -16.95
N GLU A 68 -19.88 1.13 -18.06
CA GLU A 68 -21.33 1.24 -18.27
C GLU A 68 -22.13 0.40 -17.27
N LYS A 69 -21.58 -0.75 -16.86
CA LYS A 69 -22.22 -1.66 -15.90
C LYS A 69 -21.99 -1.27 -14.45
N HIS A 70 -20.85 -0.65 -14.15
CA HIS A 70 -20.49 -0.25 -12.78
C HIS A 70 -19.78 1.11 -12.77
N LYS A 71 -20.46 2.13 -12.23
CA LYS A 71 -19.99 3.52 -12.31
C LYS A 71 -18.69 3.78 -11.56
N ASN A 72 -18.37 3.02 -10.52
CA ASN A 72 -17.23 3.25 -9.65
C ASN A 72 -16.03 2.37 -10.04
N ILE A 73 -15.57 2.50 -11.29
CA ILE A 73 -14.40 1.80 -11.84
C ILE A 73 -13.20 2.70 -11.92
N ALA A 74 -12.01 2.13 -11.69
CA ALA A 74 -10.73 2.74 -12.00
C ALA A 74 -9.76 1.72 -12.62
N ILE A 75 -8.80 2.21 -13.39
CA ILE A 75 -7.75 1.41 -14.02
C ILE A 75 -6.41 1.68 -13.33
N LEU A 76 -5.74 0.62 -12.91
CA LEU A 76 -4.37 0.69 -12.37
C LEU A 76 -3.37 0.38 -13.49
N LEU A 77 -2.59 1.38 -13.87
CA LEU A 77 -1.63 1.34 -14.97
C LEU A 77 -0.20 1.16 -14.46
N SER A 78 0.63 0.43 -15.18
CA SER A 78 2.07 0.30 -14.88
C SER A 78 2.86 1.57 -15.17
N GLN A 79 2.50 2.29 -16.24
CA GLN A 79 3.25 3.45 -16.73
C GLN A 79 2.36 4.40 -17.55
N TYR A 80 2.89 5.60 -17.83
CA TYR A 80 2.26 6.59 -18.68
C TYR A 80 2.17 6.09 -20.14
N GLN A 81 0.96 6.17 -20.73
CA GLN A 81 0.68 5.86 -22.13
C GLN A 81 -0.36 6.85 -22.65
N LYS A 82 0.09 7.85 -23.39
CA LYS A 82 -0.72 9.02 -23.77
C LYS A 82 -2.07 8.66 -24.38
N ASP A 83 -2.08 7.77 -25.35
CA ASP A 83 -3.30 7.45 -26.13
C ASP A 83 -4.31 6.69 -25.27
N ILE A 84 -3.82 5.80 -24.38
CA ILE A 84 -4.65 5.11 -23.40
C ILE A 84 -5.30 6.14 -22.45
N LEU A 85 -4.52 7.09 -21.92
CA LEU A 85 -5.05 8.09 -20.98
C LEU A 85 -6.11 8.97 -21.61
N ILE A 86 -5.91 9.41 -22.88
CA ILE A 86 -6.90 10.18 -23.62
C ILE A 86 -8.21 9.41 -23.72
N THR A 87 -8.16 8.13 -24.10
CA THR A 87 -9.36 7.30 -24.22
C THR A 87 -10.06 7.10 -22.86
N LEU A 88 -9.30 6.87 -21.78
CA LEU A 88 -9.89 6.72 -20.45
C LEU A 88 -10.57 8.01 -19.99
N GLU A 89 -9.98 9.17 -20.25
CA GLU A 89 -10.53 10.49 -19.94
C GLU A 89 -11.83 10.76 -20.73
N GLU A 90 -11.84 10.52 -22.06
CA GLU A 90 -13.01 10.66 -22.93
C GLU A 90 -14.22 9.84 -22.43
N HIS A 91 -13.97 8.68 -21.85
CA HIS A 91 -14.99 7.80 -21.27
C HIS A 91 -15.21 7.99 -19.77
N MET A 92 -14.60 9.01 -19.16
CA MET A 92 -14.70 9.32 -17.72
C MET A 92 -14.33 8.11 -16.84
N ILE A 93 -13.35 7.32 -17.27
CA ILE A 93 -12.81 6.21 -16.50
C ILE A 93 -11.64 6.71 -15.68
N ASN A 94 -11.76 6.62 -14.36
CA ASN A 94 -10.67 6.97 -13.45
C ASN A 94 -9.46 6.06 -13.66
N PHE A 95 -8.27 6.61 -13.49
CA PHE A 95 -7.04 5.84 -13.55
C PHE A 95 -6.00 6.37 -12.57
N PHE A 96 -5.01 5.54 -12.27
CA PHE A 96 -3.83 5.91 -11.49
C PHE A 96 -2.68 4.95 -11.79
N PHE A 97 -1.48 5.31 -11.34
CA PHE A 97 -0.28 4.51 -11.64
C PHE A 97 0.13 3.63 -10.47
N GLN A 98 0.63 2.44 -10.78
CA GLN A 98 1.23 1.52 -9.81
C GLN A 98 2.53 2.11 -9.23
N GLU A 99 3.23 2.90 -10.04
CA GLU A 99 4.46 3.55 -9.62
C GLU A 99 4.20 4.55 -8.49
N GLY A 100 4.77 4.26 -7.32
CA GLY A 100 4.64 5.13 -6.15
C GLY A 100 5.34 6.47 -6.31
N VAL A 101 4.76 7.48 -5.72
CA VAL A 101 5.30 8.85 -5.65
C VAL A 101 6.34 8.90 -4.53
N ASP A 102 7.58 9.22 -4.90
CA ASP A 102 8.74 9.33 -4.01
C ASP A 102 9.38 10.74 -4.02
N THR A 103 8.93 11.61 -4.93
CA THR A 103 9.41 12.97 -5.10
C THR A 103 8.27 13.94 -5.44
N TRP A 104 8.49 15.24 -5.23
CA TRP A 104 7.53 16.29 -5.60
C TRP A 104 7.34 16.39 -7.11
N ASP A 105 8.39 16.16 -7.90
CA ASP A 105 8.31 16.21 -9.36
C ASP A 105 7.41 15.08 -9.88
N LYS A 106 7.55 13.86 -9.32
CA LYS A 106 6.69 12.73 -9.67
C LYS A 106 5.23 12.97 -9.26
N LEU A 107 5.00 13.55 -8.07
CA LEU A 107 3.66 13.94 -7.65
C LEU A 107 3.05 14.93 -8.63
N THR A 108 3.79 15.99 -8.98
CA THR A 108 3.35 17.01 -9.94
C THR A 108 3.05 16.42 -11.30
N PHE A 109 3.91 15.52 -11.79
CA PHE A 109 3.70 14.80 -13.06
C PHE A 109 2.42 13.97 -13.04
N GLN A 110 2.24 13.11 -12.03
CA GLN A 110 1.04 12.27 -11.93
C GLN A 110 -0.25 13.11 -11.81
N MET A 111 -0.22 14.17 -11.01
CA MET A 111 -1.35 15.11 -10.92
C MET A 111 -1.64 15.80 -12.25
N GLY A 112 -0.61 16.15 -13.01
CA GLY A 112 -0.72 16.73 -14.36
C GLY A 112 -1.31 15.76 -15.38
N CYS A 113 -1.20 14.45 -15.16
CA CYS A 113 -1.86 13.42 -15.96
C CYS A 113 -3.34 13.25 -15.66
N GLY A 114 -3.90 13.86 -14.61
CA GLY A 114 -5.30 13.72 -14.25
C GLY A 114 -5.64 12.44 -13.48
N VAL A 115 -4.68 11.88 -12.75
CA VAL A 115 -4.91 10.66 -11.94
C VAL A 115 -5.99 10.86 -10.88
N SER A 116 -6.72 9.82 -10.57
CA SER A 116 -7.71 9.81 -9.49
C SER A 116 -7.13 9.47 -8.12
N ASP A 117 -5.97 8.82 -8.09
CA ASP A 117 -5.29 8.38 -6.88
C ASP A 117 -3.77 8.45 -7.07
N VAL A 118 -3.04 8.54 -5.97
CA VAL A 118 -1.57 8.43 -5.93
C VAL A 118 -1.13 7.46 -4.85
N TYR A 119 -0.24 6.55 -5.17
CA TYR A 119 0.48 5.77 -4.16
C TYR A 119 1.64 6.60 -3.61
N ILE A 120 1.69 6.77 -2.31
CA ILE A 120 2.80 7.44 -1.64
C ILE A 120 3.78 6.40 -1.13
N THR A 121 5.03 6.49 -1.58
CA THR A 121 6.07 5.59 -1.07
C THR A 121 6.41 5.91 0.38
N ASN A 122 6.91 4.91 1.09
CA ASN A 122 7.25 5.07 2.51
C ASN A 122 8.33 6.12 2.75
N GLU A 123 9.23 6.33 1.80
CA GLU A 123 10.24 7.40 1.89
C GLU A 123 9.62 8.79 1.82
N PHE A 124 8.58 8.96 1.02
CA PHE A 124 7.90 10.25 0.84
C PHE A 124 6.75 10.47 1.83
N ALA A 125 6.25 9.40 2.46
CA ALA A 125 5.12 9.43 3.38
C ALA A 125 5.35 10.26 4.66
N PHE A 126 6.60 10.65 4.97
CA PHE A 126 6.85 11.63 6.04
C PHE A 126 6.27 13.02 5.74
N ASN A 127 5.97 13.31 4.48
CA ASN A 127 5.30 14.54 4.06
C ASN A 127 3.78 14.34 3.92
N ILE A 128 3.22 13.25 4.47
CA ILE A 128 1.85 12.82 4.20
C ILE A 128 0.79 13.91 4.41
N LYS A 129 0.95 14.75 5.44
CA LYS A 129 0.03 15.86 5.73
C LYS A 129 -0.02 16.88 4.60
N LEU A 130 1.14 17.29 4.10
CA LEU A 130 1.23 18.28 3.01
C LEU A 130 0.78 17.65 1.68
N ILE A 131 1.19 16.40 1.43
CA ILE A 131 0.78 15.66 0.22
C ILE A 131 -0.74 15.51 0.19
N SER A 132 -1.33 15.07 1.29
CA SER A 132 -2.77 14.90 1.44
C SER A 132 -3.52 16.21 1.14
N GLN A 133 -3.11 17.31 1.75
CA GLN A 133 -3.73 18.61 1.49
C GLN A 133 -3.70 18.97 0.00
N ILE A 134 -2.52 18.85 -0.66
CA ILE A 134 -2.38 19.15 -2.09
C ILE A 134 -3.23 18.22 -2.96
N CYS A 135 -3.29 16.94 -2.62
CA CYS A 135 -4.09 15.96 -3.36
C CYS A 135 -5.59 16.19 -3.17
N HIS A 136 -6.04 16.41 -1.95
CA HIS A 136 -7.45 16.62 -1.63
C HIS A 136 -8.00 17.91 -2.26
N ASP A 137 -7.21 18.98 -2.34
CA ASP A 137 -7.57 20.22 -3.04
C ASP A 137 -7.86 19.98 -4.54
N LYS A 138 -7.38 18.86 -5.09
CA LYS A 138 -7.59 18.42 -6.48
C LYS A 138 -8.48 17.18 -6.61
N ASN A 139 -9.14 16.75 -5.54
CA ASN A 139 -9.95 15.53 -5.49
C ASN A 139 -9.16 14.24 -5.84
N ILE A 140 -7.88 14.22 -5.57
CA ILE A 140 -7.01 13.05 -5.76
C ILE A 140 -6.90 12.30 -4.44
N LYS A 141 -7.11 10.98 -4.44
CA LYS A 141 -7.01 10.14 -3.26
C LYS A 141 -5.57 9.75 -2.96
N VAL A 142 -5.25 9.73 -1.69
CA VAL A 142 -3.94 9.29 -1.18
C VAL A 142 -4.00 7.83 -0.75
N ARG A 143 -3.11 7.01 -1.30
CA ARG A 143 -2.98 5.57 -1.02
C ARG A 143 -1.64 5.27 -0.38
N ILE A 144 -1.63 4.36 0.59
CA ILE A 144 -0.40 3.83 1.20
C ILE A 144 -0.43 2.32 1.34
N PHE A 145 0.75 1.73 1.49
CA PHE A 145 0.95 0.37 1.99
C PHE A 145 1.40 0.43 3.46
N PRO A 146 0.49 0.30 4.43
CA PRO A 146 0.83 0.49 5.84
C PRO A 146 1.83 -0.56 6.34
N ASN A 147 1.82 -1.76 5.76
CA ASN A 147 2.64 -2.90 6.15
C ASN A 147 3.94 -3.05 5.35
N VAL A 148 4.46 -1.98 4.79
CA VAL A 148 5.74 -1.97 4.09
C VAL A 148 6.67 -0.96 4.74
N ALA A 149 7.85 -1.41 5.17
CA ALA A 149 8.97 -0.55 5.52
C ALA A 149 10.00 -0.63 4.39
N GLN A 150 10.22 0.47 3.66
CA GLN A 150 11.21 0.48 2.61
C GLN A 150 12.60 0.70 3.19
N THR A 151 13.47 -0.30 3.04
CA THR A 151 14.88 -0.17 3.39
C THR A 151 15.63 0.36 2.18
N SER A 152 16.10 1.61 2.22
CA SER A 152 17.14 1.99 1.27
C SER A 152 18.42 1.25 1.67
N SER A 153 19.12 0.65 0.69
CA SER A 153 20.42 -0.02 0.88
C SER A 153 21.49 0.87 1.53
N LYS A 154 21.22 2.16 1.68
CA LYS A 154 22.09 3.18 2.29
C LYS A 154 21.93 3.28 3.80
N MET A 155 20.92 2.65 4.40
CA MET A 155 20.62 2.78 5.82
C MET A 155 20.94 1.49 6.58
N LYS A 156 22.17 1.00 6.47
CA LYS A 156 22.65 -0.13 7.28
C LYS A 156 23.08 0.36 8.67
N GLY A 157 22.43 -0.12 9.72
CA GLY A 157 22.80 0.14 11.11
C GLY A 157 21.71 -0.26 12.08
N ASN A 158 22.11 -0.64 13.31
CA ASN A 158 21.29 -1.37 14.27
C ASN A 158 19.94 -0.74 14.68
N LEU A 159 19.71 0.53 14.42
CA LEU A 159 18.48 1.23 14.82
C LEU A 159 17.80 1.95 13.66
N ASN A 160 18.28 1.76 12.43
CA ASN A 160 17.74 2.49 11.28
C ASN A 160 16.33 2.05 10.89
N SER A 161 15.91 0.82 11.24
CA SER A 161 14.55 0.34 11.01
C SER A 161 13.50 1.27 11.60
N PHE A 162 13.75 1.88 12.75
CA PHE A 162 12.84 2.86 13.35
C PHE A 162 12.72 4.17 12.57
N LYS A 163 13.65 4.47 11.67
CA LYS A 163 13.58 5.65 10.81
C LYS A 163 12.71 5.46 9.58
N PHE A 164 12.28 4.22 9.29
CA PHE A 164 11.41 3.93 8.18
C PHE A 164 9.98 4.34 8.48
N PHE A 165 9.28 4.70 7.43
CA PHE A 165 7.84 4.89 7.53
C PHE A 165 7.19 3.51 7.46
N PHE A 166 6.43 3.18 8.45
CA PHE A 166 5.46 2.08 8.49
C PHE A 166 4.37 2.47 9.48
N VAL A 167 3.22 1.83 9.36
CA VAL A 167 2.08 2.11 10.23
C VAL A 167 1.75 0.83 10.99
N ARG A 168 1.80 0.87 12.32
CA ARG A 168 1.34 -0.25 13.14
C ARG A 168 -0.19 -0.31 13.14
N PRO A 169 -0.80 -1.50 13.35
CA PRO A 169 -2.26 -1.60 13.42
C PRO A 169 -2.90 -0.65 14.42
N GLU A 170 -2.31 -0.48 15.58
CA GLU A 170 -2.79 0.42 16.64
C GLU A 170 -2.65 1.91 16.30
N ASP A 171 -1.77 2.26 15.38
CA ASP A 171 -1.52 3.65 14.98
C ASP A 171 -2.33 4.07 13.73
N ILE A 172 -3.09 3.17 13.13
CA ILE A 172 -3.74 3.39 11.83
C ILE A 172 -4.70 4.60 11.83
N ASP A 173 -5.37 4.85 12.94
CA ASP A 173 -6.32 5.97 13.07
C ASP A 173 -5.64 7.33 12.96
N LEU A 174 -4.37 7.44 13.33
CA LEU A 174 -3.61 8.68 13.23
C LEU A 174 -3.45 9.18 11.78
N TYR A 175 -3.73 8.31 10.82
CA TYR A 175 -3.60 8.58 9.39
C TYR A 175 -4.94 8.82 8.68
N GLU A 176 -6.07 8.70 9.38
CA GLU A 176 -7.41 8.81 8.76
C GLU A 176 -7.66 10.12 8.02
N ASP A 177 -7.12 11.22 8.53
CA ASP A 177 -7.27 12.54 7.91
C ASP A 177 -6.37 12.73 6.67
N PHE A 178 -5.38 11.87 6.48
CA PHE A 178 -4.32 12.05 5.46
C PHE A 178 -4.32 10.95 4.41
N VAL A 179 -4.93 9.82 4.69
CA VAL A 179 -4.92 8.63 3.84
C VAL A 179 -6.34 8.20 3.54
N ASP A 180 -6.67 8.16 2.28
CA ASP A 180 -7.99 7.72 1.83
C ASP A 180 -8.08 6.21 1.75
N ILE A 181 -7.01 5.54 1.31
CA ILE A 181 -7.02 4.11 1.01
C ILE A 181 -5.75 3.45 1.55
N CYS A 182 -5.95 2.41 2.37
CA CYS A 182 -4.91 1.47 2.77
C CYS A 182 -5.00 0.20 1.94
N GLU A 183 -3.92 -0.15 1.26
CA GLU A 183 -3.75 -1.42 0.56
C GLU A 183 -2.64 -2.21 1.21
N PHE A 184 -2.85 -3.52 1.40
CA PHE A 184 -1.84 -4.38 2.00
C PHE A 184 -0.95 -5.00 0.93
N PHE A 185 0.35 -4.90 1.14
CA PHE A 185 1.33 -5.56 0.30
C PHE A 185 1.59 -6.97 0.80
N GLY A 186 1.75 -7.92 -0.14
CA GLY A 186 2.09 -9.30 0.18
C GLY A 186 1.23 -10.31 -0.59
N PRO A 187 1.43 -11.61 -0.32
CA PRO A 187 0.66 -12.67 -0.95
C PRO A 187 -0.84 -12.46 -0.77
N ILE A 188 -1.59 -12.62 -1.84
CA ILE A 188 -3.04 -12.37 -1.87
C ILE A 188 -3.76 -13.18 -0.78
N ALA A 189 -3.38 -14.44 -0.60
CA ALA A 189 -3.96 -15.32 0.43
C ALA A 189 -3.77 -14.82 1.88
N LYS A 190 -2.84 -13.91 2.11
CA LYS A 190 -2.56 -13.33 3.44
C LYS A 190 -3.24 -11.98 3.67
N GLN A 191 -3.82 -11.37 2.66
CA GLN A 191 -4.44 -10.04 2.76
C GLN A 191 -5.67 -10.04 3.69
N ASP A 192 -6.42 -11.12 3.75
CA ASP A 192 -7.56 -11.26 4.68
C ASP A 192 -7.11 -11.16 6.14
N ILE A 193 -5.96 -11.74 6.45
CA ILE A 193 -5.38 -11.72 7.80
C ILE A 193 -4.85 -10.31 8.11
N LEU A 194 -4.12 -9.71 7.19
CA LEU A 194 -3.64 -8.34 7.33
C LEU A 194 -4.80 -7.37 7.55
N TYR A 195 -5.87 -7.48 6.75
CA TYR A 195 -7.07 -6.67 6.94
C TYR A 195 -7.63 -6.81 8.36
N LYS A 196 -7.81 -8.05 8.86
CA LYS A 196 -8.33 -8.29 10.21
C LYS A 196 -7.44 -7.68 11.27
N ILE A 197 -6.11 -7.89 11.20
CA ILE A 197 -5.15 -7.33 12.14
C ILE A 197 -5.26 -5.80 12.20
N TYR A 198 -5.28 -5.11 11.06
CA TYR A 198 -5.37 -3.66 11.01
C TYR A 198 -6.77 -3.15 11.39
N LYS A 199 -7.82 -3.89 11.05
CA LYS A 199 -9.19 -3.56 11.43
C LYS A 199 -9.42 -3.67 12.94
N ASP A 200 -8.90 -4.73 13.54
CA ASP A 200 -9.03 -5.01 14.97
C ASP A 200 -7.97 -4.30 15.81
N LYS A 201 -6.96 -3.67 15.16
CA LYS A 201 -5.84 -2.97 15.80
C LYS A 201 -5.09 -3.84 16.81
N THR A 202 -4.96 -5.13 16.49
CA THR A 202 -4.41 -6.14 17.41
C THR A 202 -3.18 -6.81 16.81
N TRP A 203 -2.00 -6.33 17.17
CA TRP A 203 -0.77 -7.05 16.88
C TRP A 203 0.13 -7.05 18.11
N LYS A 204 0.52 -8.23 18.59
CA LYS A 204 1.29 -8.41 19.84
C LYS A 204 2.49 -9.33 19.63
N ASP A 205 3.19 -9.16 18.52
CA ASP A 205 4.34 -9.99 18.15
C ASP A 205 5.39 -9.16 17.42
N GLN A 206 6.40 -9.80 16.88
CA GLN A 206 7.46 -9.15 16.12
C GLN A 206 6.90 -8.39 14.92
N LEU A 207 7.22 -7.11 14.81
CA LEU A 207 6.76 -6.27 13.70
C LEU A 207 7.29 -6.75 12.35
N SER A 208 8.45 -7.41 12.35
CA SER A 208 9.04 -8.00 11.14
C SER A 208 8.18 -9.09 10.50
N TYR A 209 7.25 -9.69 11.24
CA TYR A 209 6.29 -10.65 10.67
C TYR A 209 5.10 -9.97 9.99
N LEU A 210 4.81 -8.75 10.38
CA LEU A 210 3.70 -7.95 9.83
C LEU A 210 4.15 -7.00 8.74
N ILE A 211 5.33 -6.40 8.90
CA ILE A 211 5.81 -5.29 8.07
C ILE A 211 6.94 -5.76 7.18
N LEU A 212 6.70 -5.73 5.88
CA LEU A 212 7.68 -6.07 4.86
C LEU A 212 8.84 -5.10 4.81
N GLY A 213 10.05 -5.63 4.57
CA GLY A 213 11.25 -4.81 4.45
C GLY A 213 11.83 -4.36 5.78
N MET A 214 11.29 -4.83 6.91
CA MET A 214 11.89 -4.61 8.21
C MET A 214 13.06 -5.59 8.40
N ASP A 215 14.25 -5.06 8.61
CA ASP A 215 15.50 -5.82 8.74
C ASP A 215 15.81 -6.25 10.19
N LYS A 216 14.97 -5.84 11.13
CA LYS A 216 15.12 -6.16 12.56
C LYS A 216 13.86 -6.79 13.12
N GLU A 217 14.06 -7.72 14.03
CA GLU A 217 12.99 -8.24 14.85
C GLU A 217 12.72 -7.26 15.99
N ILE A 218 11.53 -6.66 15.97
CA ILE A 218 11.11 -5.66 16.94
C ILE A 218 9.74 -6.06 17.46
N ASP A 219 9.66 -6.34 18.75
CA ASP A 219 8.37 -6.55 19.40
C ASP A 219 7.58 -5.23 19.42
N GLY A 220 6.44 -5.21 18.75
CA GLY A 220 5.56 -4.04 18.66
C GLY A 220 5.14 -3.48 20.02
N ASN A 221 5.04 -4.36 21.03
CA ASN A 221 4.65 -3.97 22.39
C ASN A 221 5.72 -3.16 23.12
N THR A 222 6.97 -3.20 22.67
CA THR A 222 8.07 -2.45 23.29
C THR A 222 8.16 -1.01 22.79
N ILE A 223 7.47 -0.68 21.72
CA ILE A 223 7.42 0.69 21.19
C ILE A 223 6.50 1.54 22.07
N PRO A 224 7.00 2.64 22.65
CA PRO A 224 6.22 3.43 23.59
C PRO A 224 5.05 4.16 22.92
N PRO A 225 4.02 4.49 23.70
CA PRO A 225 2.93 5.37 23.24
C PRO A 225 3.46 6.73 22.75
N GLY A 226 2.79 7.29 21.73
CA GLY A 226 3.17 8.61 21.17
C GLY A 226 4.30 8.55 20.14
N TRP A 227 4.82 7.36 19.83
CA TRP A 227 5.88 7.21 18.83
C TRP A 227 5.41 7.58 17.43
N ALA A 228 4.24 7.14 17.02
CA ALA A 228 3.70 7.41 15.69
C ALA A 228 3.31 8.89 15.52
N GLU A 229 2.70 9.51 16.53
CA GLU A 229 2.39 10.94 16.55
C GLU A 229 3.65 11.78 16.35
N ARG A 230 4.73 11.41 17.02
CA ARG A 230 6.01 12.09 16.89
C ARG A 230 6.61 11.93 15.49
N ARG A 231 6.45 10.75 14.90
CA ARG A 231 6.86 10.48 13.50
C ARG A 231 6.10 11.36 12.51
N LEU A 232 4.81 11.60 12.72
CA LEU A 232 3.99 12.50 11.89
C LEU A 232 4.42 13.98 11.96
N THR A 233 5.26 14.36 12.88
CA THR A 233 5.86 15.73 12.93
C THR A 233 7.14 15.86 12.10
N CYS A 234 7.67 14.75 11.57
CA CYS A 234 8.87 14.75 10.74
C CYS A 234 8.58 15.36 9.37
N ASN A 235 9.33 16.37 8.97
CA ASN A 235 9.21 17.03 7.68
C ASN A 235 10.35 16.70 6.70
N LYS A 236 11.20 15.73 7.04
CA LYS A 236 12.37 15.30 6.25
C LYS A 236 13.29 16.43 5.76
N LYS A 237 13.40 17.51 6.50
CA LYS A 237 14.38 18.57 6.18
C LYS A 237 15.84 18.15 6.46
N CYS A 238 16.04 16.97 7.04
CA CYS A 238 17.38 16.38 7.19
C CYS A 238 17.63 15.36 6.06
N SER A 239 18.89 15.29 5.59
CA SER A 239 19.36 14.06 4.95
C SER A 239 19.32 12.95 6.00
N TYR A 240 19.08 11.70 5.61
CA TYR A 240 19.05 10.55 6.52
C TYR A 240 20.33 10.39 7.39
N THR A 241 21.37 11.12 7.10
CA THR A 241 22.63 11.21 7.84
C THR A 241 22.66 12.35 8.86
N GLY A 242 21.66 13.25 8.82
CA GLY A 242 21.58 14.38 9.76
C GLY A 242 20.85 14.00 11.05
N HIS A 243 21.21 14.67 12.14
CA HIS A 243 20.50 14.58 13.42
C HIS A 243 19.41 15.65 13.49
N CYS A 244 18.23 15.25 13.90
CA CYS A 244 17.18 16.16 14.32
C CYS A 244 16.49 15.58 15.55
N LYS A 245 15.78 16.40 16.31
CA LYS A 245 15.12 15.99 17.57
C LYS A 245 14.20 14.75 17.43
N ILE A 246 13.68 14.49 16.24
CA ILE A 246 12.83 13.32 15.97
C ILE A 246 13.70 12.08 15.78
N CYS A 247 14.79 12.18 15.02
CA CYS A 247 15.73 11.08 14.86
C CYS A 247 16.46 10.77 16.16
N ASP A 248 16.85 11.79 16.93
CA ASP A 248 17.46 11.60 18.23
C ASP A 248 16.51 10.85 19.17
N TYR A 249 15.24 11.24 19.22
CA TYR A 249 14.23 10.51 19.99
C TYR A 249 14.11 9.03 19.55
N VAL A 250 14.14 8.74 18.27
CA VAL A 250 14.07 7.37 17.76
C VAL A 250 15.31 6.57 18.15
N LEU A 251 16.50 7.21 18.12
CA LEU A 251 17.75 6.59 18.54
C LEU A 251 17.79 6.37 20.06
N ASP A 252 17.36 7.36 20.84
CA ASP A 252 17.26 7.27 22.31
C ASP A 252 16.29 6.15 22.72
N LEU A 253 15.18 6.00 22.00
CA LEU A 253 14.24 4.90 22.22
C LEU A 253 14.92 3.55 22.00
N GLY A 254 15.63 3.39 20.88
CA GLY A 254 16.33 2.14 20.59
C GLY A 254 17.42 1.85 21.62
N ALA A 255 18.15 2.85 22.08
CA ALA A 255 19.13 2.72 23.16
C ALA A 255 18.48 2.30 24.48
N ALA A 256 17.38 2.94 24.87
CA ALA A 256 16.64 2.58 26.07
C ALA A 256 16.10 1.14 26.02
N MET A 257 15.66 0.68 24.86
CA MET A 257 15.25 -0.72 24.67
C MET A 257 16.41 -1.69 24.87
N GLN A 258 17.61 -1.37 24.33
CA GLN A 258 18.81 -2.20 24.51
C GLN A 258 19.29 -2.21 25.97
N GLU A 259 19.25 -1.07 26.66
CA GLU A 259 19.56 -0.97 28.09
C GLU A 259 18.61 -1.82 28.95
N ASN A 260 17.36 -1.96 28.53
CA ASN A 260 16.37 -2.82 29.16
C ASN A 260 16.49 -4.31 28.72
N GLY A 261 17.58 -4.67 28.05
CA GLY A 261 17.89 -6.05 27.69
C GLY A 261 17.27 -6.53 26.38
N TYR A 262 16.64 -5.64 25.59
CA TYR A 262 16.14 -5.98 24.28
C TYR A 262 17.30 -6.17 23.30
N LYS A 263 17.33 -7.31 22.64
CA LYS A 263 18.32 -7.60 21.61
C LYS A 263 17.64 -7.47 20.25
N PHE A 264 18.11 -6.52 19.45
CA PHE A 264 17.71 -6.41 18.04
C PHE A 264 18.47 -7.46 17.24
N GLU A 265 17.84 -8.54 16.93
CA GLU A 265 18.43 -9.59 16.10
C GLU A 265 18.35 -9.20 14.62
N ASP A 266 19.42 -9.47 13.88
CA ASP A 266 19.41 -9.29 12.44
C ASP A 266 18.54 -10.38 11.81
N LYS A 267 17.66 -9.97 10.91
CA LYS A 267 16.86 -10.88 10.14
C LYS A 267 17.50 -11.09 8.79
N GLU A 268 17.73 -12.32 8.39
CA GLU A 268 17.98 -12.61 6.99
C GLU A 268 16.75 -12.21 6.18
N ILE A 269 16.93 -11.29 5.23
CA ILE A 269 15.86 -10.80 4.38
C ILE A 269 15.54 -11.92 3.38
N ASP A 270 14.63 -12.77 3.75
CA ASP A 270 13.97 -13.69 2.83
C ASP A 270 12.78 -12.94 2.20
N ASN A 271 12.99 -12.42 0.99
CA ASN A 271 12.02 -11.59 0.29
C ASN A 271 10.70 -12.32 -0.07
N GLU A 272 10.67 -13.65 -0.01
CA GLU A 272 9.52 -14.44 -0.42
C GLU A 272 8.65 -14.94 0.74
N HIS A 273 9.18 -15.05 1.96
CA HIS A 273 8.53 -15.82 3.02
C HIS A 273 8.20 -15.03 4.29
N THR A 274 8.45 -13.74 4.36
CA THR A 274 8.53 -13.01 5.63
C THR A 274 7.21 -12.50 6.18
N ILE A 275 6.13 -12.51 5.41
CA ILE A 275 4.84 -12.08 5.93
C ILE A 275 4.22 -13.22 6.73
N ILE A 276 4.23 -13.07 8.05
CA ILE A 276 3.49 -13.90 9.01
C ILE A 276 3.98 -15.34 9.08
N LYS A 277 5.27 -15.56 9.33
CA LYS A 277 5.83 -16.90 9.59
C LYS A 277 5.16 -17.63 10.77
N GLY A 278 4.60 -16.89 11.72
CA GLY A 278 3.93 -17.45 12.91
C GLY A 278 2.46 -17.84 12.73
N ILE A 279 1.80 -17.38 11.68
CA ILE A 279 0.34 -17.53 11.53
C ILE A 279 -0.04 -18.56 10.46
N MET A 280 0.85 -18.91 9.53
CA MET A 280 0.50 -19.78 8.41
C MET A 280 1.58 -20.82 8.11
N GLN A 281 1.43 -21.98 8.70
CA GLN A 281 1.85 -23.24 8.07
C GLN A 281 0.69 -23.69 7.17
N THR A 282 0.63 -23.24 5.93
CA THR A 282 -0.25 -23.82 4.91
C THR A 282 0.51 -23.89 3.60
N ASP A 283 0.46 -25.06 2.98
CA ASP A 283 1.15 -25.44 1.77
C ASP A 283 0.95 -24.45 0.61
N ASP A 284 2.07 -24.05 0.00
CA ASP A 284 2.22 -23.13 -1.14
C ASP A 284 1.75 -23.70 -2.49
N SER A 285 1.06 -24.83 -2.51
CA SER A 285 0.72 -25.54 -3.75
C SER A 285 -0.52 -25.02 -4.49
N SER A 286 -1.24 -24.00 -3.96
CA SER A 286 -2.51 -23.52 -4.55
C SER A 286 -2.40 -22.20 -5.31
N ILE A 287 -1.20 -21.66 -5.52
CA ILE A 287 -1.03 -20.28 -6.05
C ILE A 287 -1.16 -20.20 -7.59
N ASN A 288 -1.23 -21.31 -8.31
CA ASN A 288 -1.21 -21.32 -9.78
C ASN A 288 -2.57 -21.42 -10.48
N GLU A 289 -3.67 -21.46 -9.80
CA GLU A 289 -4.99 -21.44 -10.43
C GLU A 289 -5.62 -20.04 -10.38
N GLY A 290 -4.99 -19.12 -11.13
CA GLY A 290 -5.62 -17.89 -11.54
C GLY A 290 -6.74 -18.16 -12.53
N PHE A 291 -7.79 -17.37 -12.48
CA PHE A 291 -8.94 -17.34 -13.37
C PHE A 291 -8.76 -18.11 -14.70
N VAL A 292 -9.38 -19.27 -14.81
CA VAL A 292 -9.73 -19.94 -16.07
C VAL A 292 -11.14 -19.55 -16.45
#